data_7ddbe81eab2cfa510492da540614cd74
#
_entry.id   7ddbe81eab2cfa510492da540614cd74
#
_cell.length_a   1.000
_cell.length_b   1.000
_cell.length_c   1.000
_cell.angle_alpha   90.00
_cell.angle_beta   90.00
_cell.angle_gamma   90.00
#
_symmetry.space_group_name_H-M   'P 1'
#
loop_
_entity.id
_entity.type
_entity.pdbx_description
1 polymer ?
#
loop_
_entity_poly.entity_id
_entity_poly.type
_entity_poly.pdbx_seq_one_letter_code
_entity_poly.pdbx_strand_id
1 'polypeptide(L)'
;MARFELRPFKTSTTFLNLKAQGEGVLHVTDDVLLFAQTAIGDARPPLPATRPADAVTGQILIDACRYYEFRVIELDDRDDRATIIVESVAEGRHRDFFGFNRAKHAVIEAAILATRIGLIAHGEIIADFRKLAVIVDKTGGPRERAAFTLLHRHVHESISASGSDSTPNQPSP
;
A
#
# COMPACT_ATOMS: atom_id res chain seq x y z
N MET A 1 2.82 -15.99 21.17
CA MET A 1 2.80 -14.55 20.82
C MET A 1 3.88 -14.28 19.81
N ALA A 2 3.54 -13.65 18.69
CA ALA A 2 4.52 -13.26 17.68
C ALA A 2 4.93 -11.80 17.90
N ARG A 3 6.20 -11.46 17.64
CA ARG A 3 6.69 -10.09 17.65
C ARG A 3 7.01 -9.65 16.23
N PHE A 4 6.70 -8.38 15.94
CA PHE A 4 6.99 -7.76 14.66
C PHE A 4 7.69 -6.43 14.88
N GLU A 5 8.58 -6.09 13.96
CA GLU A 5 9.14 -4.76 13.83
C GLU A 5 8.45 -4.05 12.66
N LEU A 6 7.83 -2.92 12.93
CA LEU A 6 7.22 -2.05 11.92
C LEU A 6 8.10 -0.83 11.71
N ARG A 7 8.29 -0.43 10.45
CA ARG A 7 9.16 0.72 10.10
C ARG A 7 8.44 1.74 9.21
N PRO A 8 7.36 2.35 9.71
CA PRO A 8 6.65 3.39 8.96
C PRO A 8 7.45 4.69 8.90
N PHE A 9 7.22 5.50 7.86
CA PHE A 9 7.64 6.89 7.86
C PHE A 9 6.81 7.68 8.88
N LYS A 10 7.43 8.62 9.59
CA LYS A 10 6.76 9.48 10.60
C LYS A 10 5.63 10.33 10.03
N THR A 11 5.66 10.60 8.73
CA THR A 11 4.60 11.33 8.02
C THR A 11 3.41 10.46 7.64
N SER A 12 3.50 9.12 7.80
CA SER A 12 2.43 8.22 7.40
C SER A 12 1.28 8.21 8.41
N THR A 13 0.04 8.08 7.92
CA THR A 13 -1.15 7.88 8.76
C THR A 13 -1.00 6.67 9.69
N THR A 14 -0.34 5.60 9.23
CA THR A 14 -0.06 4.41 10.05
C THR A 14 0.75 4.76 11.28
N PHE A 15 1.84 5.54 11.12
CA PHE A 15 2.65 5.97 12.26
C PHE A 15 1.85 6.82 13.24
N LEU A 16 1.13 7.82 12.72
CA LEU A 16 0.34 8.74 13.56
C LEU A 16 -0.70 7.97 14.38
N ASN A 17 -1.40 7.02 13.76
CA ASN A 17 -2.39 6.18 14.44
C ASN A 17 -1.74 5.28 15.51
N LEU A 18 -0.63 4.60 15.19
CA LEU A 18 0.05 3.73 16.14
C LEU A 18 0.63 4.51 17.33
N LYS A 19 1.16 5.72 17.09
CA LYS A 19 1.65 6.59 18.16
C LYS A 19 0.52 7.07 19.07
N ALA A 20 -0.67 7.31 18.52
CA ALA A 20 -1.82 7.78 19.29
C ALA A 20 -2.55 6.66 20.04
N GLN A 21 -2.70 5.48 19.43
CA GLN A 21 -3.53 4.40 19.95
C GLN A 21 -2.73 3.30 20.67
N GLY A 22 -1.48 3.08 20.28
CA GLY A 22 -0.64 2.04 20.87
C GLY A 22 -1.03 0.60 20.52
N GLU A 23 -1.99 0.42 19.62
CA GLU A 23 -2.50 -0.90 19.23
C GLU A 23 -3.01 -0.89 17.78
N GLY A 24 -3.24 -2.08 17.20
CA GLY A 24 -3.75 -2.20 15.85
C GLY A 24 -3.90 -3.64 15.37
N VAL A 25 -4.23 -3.77 14.09
CA VAL A 25 -4.39 -5.07 13.42
C VAL A 25 -3.46 -5.13 12.20
N LEU A 26 -2.57 -6.12 12.17
CA LEU A 26 -1.74 -6.45 11.02
C LEU A 26 -2.44 -7.52 10.19
N HIS A 27 -2.66 -7.24 8.92
CA HIS A 27 -3.26 -8.18 7.98
C HIS A 27 -2.21 -8.77 7.03
N VAL A 28 -2.27 -10.07 6.83
CA VAL A 28 -1.58 -10.77 5.73
C VAL A 28 -2.59 -11.00 4.64
N THR A 29 -2.38 -10.42 3.48
CA THR A 29 -3.29 -10.55 2.34
C THR A 29 -2.52 -10.74 1.04
N ASP A 30 -3.13 -11.44 0.09
CA ASP A 30 -2.68 -11.58 -1.30
C ASP A 30 -3.57 -10.79 -2.27
N ASP A 31 -4.43 -9.92 -1.75
CA ASP A 31 -5.30 -9.04 -2.53
C ASP A 31 -4.52 -7.80 -3.02
N VAL A 32 -3.96 -7.91 -4.20
CA VAL A 32 -3.18 -6.82 -4.80
C VAL A 32 -4.04 -5.66 -5.29
N LEU A 33 -5.35 -5.84 -5.49
CA LEU A 33 -6.23 -4.73 -5.83
C LEU A 33 -6.42 -3.83 -4.62
N LEU A 34 -6.70 -4.40 -3.45
CA LEU A 34 -6.76 -3.66 -2.20
C LEU A 34 -5.42 -2.97 -1.91
N PHE A 35 -4.30 -3.69 -2.14
CA PHE A 35 -2.96 -3.13 -1.96
C PHE A 35 -2.72 -1.91 -2.88
N ALA A 36 -3.09 -2.01 -4.15
CA ALA A 36 -2.97 -0.91 -5.11
C ALA A 36 -3.81 0.30 -4.71
N GLN A 37 -5.07 0.07 -4.31
CA GLN A 37 -5.98 1.13 -3.86
C GLN A 37 -5.42 1.87 -2.64
N THR A 38 -4.95 1.14 -1.64
CA THR A 38 -4.40 1.74 -0.42
C THR A 38 -3.10 2.50 -0.68
N ALA A 39 -2.26 2.01 -1.59
CA ALA A 39 -0.99 2.65 -1.94
C ALA A 39 -1.16 4.06 -2.53
N ILE A 40 -2.20 4.27 -3.33
CA ILE A 40 -2.47 5.57 -3.96
C ILE A 40 -3.59 6.38 -3.26
N GLY A 41 -4.05 5.91 -2.10
CA GLY A 41 -5.11 6.57 -1.33
C GLY A 41 -6.50 6.53 -2.00
N ASP A 42 -6.75 5.57 -2.88
CA ASP A 42 -8.04 5.41 -3.57
C ASP A 42 -9.02 4.58 -2.72
N ALA A 43 -9.72 5.26 -1.82
CA ALA A 43 -10.70 4.65 -0.92
C ALA A 43 -12.13 4.62 -1.51
N ARG A 44 -12.27 4.50 -2.84
CA ARG A 44 -13.60 4.46 -3.48
C ARG A 44 -14.37 3.18 -3.17
N PRO A 45 -15.69 3.26 -2.98
CA PRO A 45 -16.54 2.08 -2.81
C PRO A 45 -16.47 1.10 -4.00
N PRO A 46 -16.68 -0.21 -3.77
CA PRO A 46 -17.00 -0.79 -2.45
C PRO A 46 -15.76 -0.90 -1.56
N LEU A 47 -15.90 -0.47 -0.31
CA LEU A 47 -14.86 -0.67 0.70
C LEU A 47 -14.78 -2.16 1.08
N PRO A 48 -13.60 -2.66 1.50
CA PRO A 48 -13.47 -4.05 1.95
C PRO A 48 -14.37 -4.30 3.17
N ALA A 49 -14.98 -5.49 3.20
CA ALA A 49 -15.78 -5.90 4.34
C ALA A 49 -14.88 -6.11 5.58
N THR A 50 -15.32 -5.58 6.72
CA THR A 50 -14.61 -5.68 7.99
C THR A 50 -15.52 -6.16 9.11
N ARG A 51 -14.91 -6.62 10.20
CA ARG A 51 -15.54 -6.80 11.50
C ARG A 51 -14.68 -6.16 12.60
N PRO A 52 -15.25 -5.82 13.77
CA PRO A 52 -14.46 -5.38 14.91
C PRO A 52 -13.40 -6.43 15.30
N ALA A 53 -12.25 -5.95 15.77
CA ALA A 53 -11.23 -6.78 16.40
C ALA A 53 -11.72 -7.24 17.80
N ASP A 54 -11.16 -8.35 18.28
CA ASP A 54 -11.63 -9.00 19.51
C ASP A 54 -10.85 -8.51 20.75
N ALA A 55 -9.55 -8.16 20.60
CA ALA A 55 -8.64 -7.86 21.71
C ALA A 55 -8.06 -6.43 21.68
N VAL A 56 -8.22 -5.71 20.57
CA VAL A 56 -7.74 -4.33 20.38
C VAL A 56 -8.80 -3.46 19.71
N THR A 57 -8.63 -2.15 19.80
CA THR A 57 -9.45 -1.21 19.00
C THR A 57 -9.01 -1.24 17.56
N GLY A 58 -9.83 -1.83 16.67
CA GLY A 58 -9.48 -1.94 15.26
C GLY A 58 -10.52 -2.72 14.46
N GLN A 59 -10.22 -2.87 13.16
CA GLN A 59 -11.07 -3.60 12.22
C GLN A 59 -10.27 -4.74 11.58
N ILE A 60 -10.87 -5.90 11.49
CA ILE A 60 -10.33 -7.08 10.80
C ILE A 60 -10.95 -7.18 9.42
N LEU A 61 -10.12 -7.22 8.38
CA LEU A 61 -10.54 -7.49 7.00
C LEU A 61 -11.02 -8.94 6.87
N ILE A 62 -12.27 -9.15 6.46
CA ILE A 62 -12.86 -10.49 6.35
C ILE A 62 -12.16 -11.34 5.28
N ASP A 63 -11.70 -10.71 4.18
CA ASP A 63 -11.03 -11.40 3.07
C ASP A 63 -9.52 -11.50 3.22
N ALA A 64 -8.93 -11.07 4.34
CA ALA A 64 -7.52 -11.28 4.61
C ALA A 64 -7.20 -12.78 4.76
N CYS A 65 -5.95 -13.18 4.46
CA CYS A 65 -5.51 -14.56 4.71
C CYS A 65 -5.37 -14.83 6.20
N ARG A 66 -4.70 -13.92 6.90
CA ARG A 66 -4.46 -13.94 8.34
C ARG A 66 -4.54 -12.53 8.91
N TYR A 67 -4.72 -12.45 10.22
CA TYR A 67 -4.58 -11.21 10.97
C TYR A 67 -3.89 -11.45 12.31
N TYR A 68 -3.25 -10.39 12.82
CA TYR A 68 -2.65 -10.33 14.14
C TYR A 68 -3.11 -9.05 14.81
N GLU A 69 -3.85 -9.17 15.90
CA GLU A 69 -4.16 -8.04 16.77
C GLU A 69 -2.94 -7.81 17.68
N PHE A 70 -2.43 -6.61 17.75
CA PHE A 70 -1.18 -6.36 18.43
C PHE A 70 -1.23 -5.10 19.30
N ARG A 71 -0.30 -5.04 20.27
CA ARG A 71 0.00 -3.83 21.03
C ARG A 71 1.44 -3.40 20.81
N VAL A 72 1.65 -2.08 20.83
CA VAL A 72 2.97 -1.48 20.76
C VAL A 72 3.67 -1.71 22.09
N ILE A 73 4.91 -2.24 22.05
CA ILE A 73 5.76 -2.44 23.22
C ILE A 73 6.80 -1.33 23.30
N GLU A 74 7.42 -1.00 22.16
CA GLU A 74 8.45 0.03 22.06
C GLU A 74 8.20 0.89 20.82
N LEU A 75 8.46 2.18 20.93
CA LEU A 75 8.38 3.13 19.82
C LEU A 75 9.60 4.05 19.89
N ASP A 76 10.43 3.98 18.85
CA ASP A 76 11.55 4.89 18.62
C ASP A 76 11.29 5.68 17.33
N ASP A 77 11.16 7.00 17.46
CA ASP A 77 10.88 7.92 16.35
C ASP A 77 11.98 8.99 16.17
N ARG A 78 13.21 8.68 16.56
CA ARG A 78 14.34 9.60 16.37
C ARG A 78 14.70 9.80 14.92
N ASP A 79 14.60 8.76 14.11
CA ASP A 79 14.87 8.78 12.67
C ASP A 79 13.62 9.10 11.84
N ASP A 80 13.78 9.39 10.54
CA ASP A 80 12.67 9.62 9.61
C ASP A 80 11.73 8.42 9.47
N ARG A 81 12.28 7.21 9.62
CA ARG A 81 11.52 5.98 9.77
C ARG A 81 11.53 5.57 11.24
N ALA A 82 10.35 5.58 11.85
CA ALA A 82 10.20 5.07 13.19
C ALA A 82 10.48 3.56 13.24
N THR A 83 11.00 3.09 14.36
CA THR A 83 11.07 1.66 14.70
C THR A 83 10.03 1.38 15.77
N ILE A 84 9.06 0.52 15.48
CA ILE A 84 7.98 0.19 16.38
C ILE A 84 7.97 -1.32 16.60
N ILE A 85 8.22 -1.75 17.83
CA ILE A 85 8.12 -3.16 18.22
C ILE A 85 6.71 -3.41 18.72
N VAL A 86 6.07 -4.42 18.15
CA VAL A 86 4.70 -4.82 18.51
C VAL A 86 4.65 -6.29 18.87
N GLU A 87 3.74 -6.66 19.76
CA GLU A 87 3.50 -8.03 20.18
C GLU A 87 2.04 -8.42 19.92
N SER A 88 1.83 -9.59 19.28
CA SER A 88 0.47 -10.09 19.03
C SER A 88 -0.21 -10.49 20.33
N VAL A 89 -1.47 -10.05 20.50
CA VAL A 89 -2.34 -10.40 21.62
C VAL A 89 -3.46 -11.36 21.21
N ALA A 90 -3.82 -11.35 19.93
CA ALA A 90 -4.73 -12.32 19.31
C ALA A 90 -4.34 -12.51 17.85
N GLU A 91 -4.74 -13.62 17.26
CA GLU A 91 -4.50 -13.92 15.85
C GLU A 91 -5.59 -14.81 15.28
N GLY A 92 -5.79 -14.74 13.97
CA GLY A 92 -6.70 -15.63 13.29
C GLY A 92 -6.32 -15.84 11.82
N ARG A 93 -6.91 -16.89 11.26
CA ARG A 93 -6.75 -17.27 9.86
C ARG A 93 -8.13 -17.46 9.23
N HIS A 94 -8.35 -16.80 8.10
CA HIS A 94 -9.57 -16.96 7.32
C HIS A 94 -9.37 -17.92 6.15
N ARG A 95 -8.24 -17.81 5.46
CA ARG A 95 -7.89 -18.64 4.30
C ARG A 95 -6.38 -18.74 4.11
N ASP A 96 -5.96 -19.59 3.19
CA ASP A 96 -4.56 -19.69 2.82
C ASP A 96 -4.11 -18.52 1.95
N PHE A 97 -2.85 -18.17 2.08
CA PHE A 97 -2.18 -17.28 1.13
C PHE A 97 -1.94 -18.05 -0.18
N PHE A 98 -2.26 -17.43 -1.32
CA PHE A 98 -2.20 -18.09 -2.63
C PHE A 98 -0.77 -18.58 -3.01
N GLY A 99 0.26 -17.97 -2.45
CA GLY A 99 1.66 -18.23 -2.80
C GLY A 99 2.21 -17.28 -3.85
N PHE A 100 3.30 -17.68 -4.51
CA PHE A 100 3.97 -16.83 -5.48
C PHE A 100 3.18 -16.72 -6.79
N ASN A 101 2.93 -15.50 -7.22
CA ASN A 101 2.31 -15.17 -8.50
C ASN A 101 3.03 -13.97 -9.11
N ARG A 102 3.55 -14.10 -10.33
CA ARG A 102 4.34 -13.06 -10.99
C ARG A 102 3.56 -11.77 -11.21
N ALA A 103 2.27 -11.86 -11.58
CA ALA A 103 1.45 -10.67 -11.78
C ALA A 103 1.16 -9.93 -10.48
N LYS A 104 0.96 -10.65 -9.35
CA LYS A 104 0.82 -10.02 -8.04
C LYS A 104 2.07 -9.24 -7.67
N HIS A 105 3.26 -9.81 -7.86
CA HIS A 105 4.53 -9.11 -7.63
C HIS A 105 4.69 -7.90 -8.55
N ALA A 106 4.32 -8.02 -9.83
CA ALA A 106 4.36 -6.89 -10.76
C ALA A 106 3.43 -5.75 -10.36
N VAL A 107 2.25 -6.05 -9.80
CA VAL A 107 1.33 -5.04 -9.26
C VAL A 107 1.94 -4.35 -8.02
N ILE A 108 2.60 -5.09 -7.13
CA ILE A 108 3.27 -4.53 -5.96
C ILE A 108 4.37 -3.55 -6.39
N GLU A 109 5.21 -3.93 -7.36
CA GLU A 109 6.24 -3.05 -7.90
C GLU A 109 5.63 -1.80 -8.57
N ALA A 110 4.55 -1.96 -9.34
CA ALA A 110 3.83 -0.84 -9.93
C ALA A 110 3.26 0.11 -8.86
N ALA A 111 2.74 -0.42 -7.75
CA ALA A 111 2.26 0.38 -6.64
C ALA A 111 3.39 1.17 -5.97
N ILE A 112 4.56 0.55 -5.78
CA ILE A 112 5.75 1.24 -5.25
C ILE A 112 6.17 2.39 -6.18
N LEU A 113 6.21 2.17 -7.49
CA LEU A 113 6.53 3.22 -8.47
C LEU A 113 5.51 4.36 -8.44
N ALA A 114 4.21 4.04 -8.34
CA ALA A 114 3.15 5.02 -8.26
C ALA A 114 3.27 5.94 -7.03
N THR A 115 3.76 5.43 -5.90
CA THR A 115 4.02 6.25 -4.70
C THR A 115 5.29 7.10 -4.78
N ARG A 116 6.09 6.96 -5.84
CA ARG A 116 7.37 7.66 -6.03
C ARG A 116 7.31 8.72 -7.14
N ILE A 117 6.13 9.10 -7.58
CA ILE A 117 5.95 10.22 -8.51
C ILE A 117 6.50 11.49 -7.84
N GLY A 118 7.36 12.21 -8.59
CA GLY A 118 8.10 13.36 -8.06
C GLY A 118 9.45 13.03 -7.39
N LEU A 119 9.72 11.74 -7.10
CA LEU A 119 11.01 11.27 -6.57
C LEU A 119 11.85 10.57 -7.65
N ILE A 120 11.19 9.94 -8.63
CA ILE A 120 11.80 9.24 -9.76
C ILE A 120 11.42 9.97 -11.04
N ALA A 121 12.32 10.00 -12.02
CA ALA A 121 12.05 10.60 -13.32
C ALA A 121 10.85 9.92 -14.00
N HIS A 122 9.92 10.72 -14.54
CA HIS A 122 8.68 10.21 -15.14
C HIS A 122 8.94 9.18 -16.26
N GLY A 123 10.00 9.39 -17.07
CA GLY A 123 10.37 8.47 -18.14
C GLY A 123 10.77 7.07 -17.63
N GLU A 124 11.43 6.99 -16.47
CA GLU A 124 11.80 5.73 -15.82
C GLU A 124 10.56 5.01 -15.30
N ILE A 125 9.65 5.71 -14.64
CA ILE A 125 8.39 5.14 -14.17
C ILE A 125 7.61 4.53 -15.34
N ILE A 126 7.45 5.28 -16.44
CA ILE A 126 6.73 4.82 -17.63
C ILE A 126 7.41 3.59 -18.26
N ALA A 127 8.75 3.60 -18.35
CA ALA A 127 9.52 2.48 -18.91
C ALA A 127 9.34 1.20 -18.06
N ASP A 128 9.35 1.31 -16.74
CA ASP A 128 9.15 0.18 -15.85
C ASP A 128 7.70 -0.32 -15.87
N PHE A 129 6.71 0.58 -15.91
CA PHE A 129 5.31 0.17 -16.11
C PHE A 129 5.11 -0.65 -17.37
N ARG A 130 5.78 -0.32 -18.49
CA ARG A 130 5.73 -1.12 -19.74
C ARG A 130 6.26 -2.55 -19.53
N LYS A 131 7.36 -2.72 -18.78
CA LYS A 131 7.90 -4.05 -18.46
C LYS A 131 6.94 -4.86 -17.58
N LEU A 132 6.37 -4.21 -16.55
CA LEU A 132 5.42 -4.84 -15.63
C LEU A 132 4.11 -5.23 -16.32
N ALA A 133 3.63 -4.42 -17.28
CA ALA A 133 2.45 -4.72 -18.08
C ALA A 133 2.55 -6.08 -18.76
N VAL A 134 3.71 -6.39 -19.37
CA VAL A 134 3.94 -7.69 -20.04
C VAL A 134 3.78 -8.88 -19.07
N ILE A 135 4.19 -8.69 -17.81
CA ILE A 135 4.08 -9.74 -16.79
C ILE A 135 2.60 -9.93 -16.38
N VAL A 136 1.89 -8.82 -16.16
CA VAL A 136 0.48 -8.83 -15.80
C VAL A 136 -0.37 -9.43 -16.93
N ASP A 137 -0.09 -9.08 -18.18
CA ASP A 137 -0.82 -9.62 -19.33
C ASP A 137 -0.65 -11.14 -19.47
N LYS A 138 0.56 -11.66 -19.20
CA LYS A 138 0.85 -13.08 -19.33
C LYS A 138 0.33 -13.93 -18.19
N THR A 139 0.29 -13.42 -16.97
CA THR A 139 0.08 -14.24 -15.77
C THR A 139 -0.98 -13.70 -14.81
N GLY A 140 -1.57 -12.53 -15.11
CA GLY A 140 -2.57 -11.88 -14.27
C GLY A 140 -3.99 -12.39 -14.51
N GLY A 141 -4.73 -12.55 -13.43
CA GLY A 141 -6.18 -12.72 -13.44
C GLY A 141 -6.92 -11.37 -13.48
N PRO A 142 -8.25 -11.39 -13.33
CA PRO A 142 -9.05 -10.16 -13.37
C PRO A 142 -8.67 -9.13 -12.32
N ARG A 143 -8.31 -9.56 -11.10
CA ARG A 143 -7.94 -8.66 -9.99
C ARG A 143 -6.58 -7.99 -10.22
N GLU A 144 -5.59 -8.74 -10.70
CA GLU A 144 -4.26 -8.21 -11.02
C GLU A 144 -4.34 -7.19 -12.18
N ARG A 145 -5.14 -7.48 -13.19
CA ARG A 145 -5.37 -6.55 -14.32
C ARG A 145 -6.09 -5.29 -13.88
N ALA A 146 -7.12 -5.40 -13.05
CA ALA A 146 -7.83 -4.24 -12.49
C ALA A 146 -6.91 -3.37 -11.64
N ALA A 147 -6.10 -3.97 -10.77
CA ALA A 147 -5.12 -3.28 -9.94
C ALA A 147 -4.07 -2.54 -10.78
N PHE A 148 -3.51 -3.21 -11.78
CA PHE A 148 -2.51 -2.61 -12.66
C PHE A 148 -3.09 -1.45 -13.47
N THR A 149 -4.31 -1.60 -14.01
CA THR A 149 -5.02 -0.54 -14.75
C THR A 149 -5.25 0.70 -13.86
N LEU A 150 -5.64 0.47 -12.60
CA LEU A 150 -5.84 1.54 -11.63
C LEU A 150 -4.54 2.33 -11.40
N LEU A 151 -3.43 1.65 -11.13
CA LEU A 151 -2.13 2.25 -10.92
C LEU A 151 -1.60 2.98 -12.16
N HIS A 152 -1.75 2.37 -13.32
CA HIS A 152 -1.34 2.95 -14.60
C HIS A 152 -2.08 4.27 -14.87
N ARG A 153 -3.39 4.30 -14.67
CA ARG A 153 -4.19 5.52 -14.79
C ARG A 153 -3.71 6.59 -13.81
N HIS A 154 -3.54 6.25 -12.53
CA HIS A 154 -3.07 7.17 -11.50
C HIS A 154 -1.73 7.81 -11.88
N VAL A 155 -0.77 7.02 -12.37
CA VAL A 155 0.54 7.52 -12.80
C VAL A 155 0.40 8.49 -13.96
N HIS A 156 -0.40 8.16 -14.98
CA HIS A 156 -0.58 9.03 -16.14
C HIS A 156 -1.28 10.35 -15.79
N GLU A 157 -2.31 10.32 -14.97
CA GLU A 157 -3.02 11.52 -14.50
C GLU A 157 -2.08 12.42 -13.69
N SER A 158 -1.31 11.85 -12.77
CA SER A 158 -0.39 12.61 -11.92
C SER A 158 0.76 13.24 -12.71
N ILE A 159 1.33 12.52 -13.68
CA ILE A 159 2.39 13.03 -14.54
C ILE A 159 1.86 14.17 -15.44
N SER A 160 0.66 14.02 -15.99
CA SER A 160 0.02 15.04 -16.83
C SER A 160 -0.27 16.31 -16.04
N ALA A 161 -0.73 16.18 -14.79
CA ALA A 161 -0.96 17.33 -13.90
C ALA A 161 0.33 18.09 -13.58
N SER A 162 1.43 17.38 -13.34
CA SER A 162 2.74 17.99 -13.06
C SER A 162 3.37 18.70 -14.27
N GLY A 163 3.00 18.30 -15.49
CA GLY A 163 3.49 18.92 -16.74
C GLY A 163 2.78 20.22 -17.10
N SER A 164 1.59 20.47 -16.58
CA SER A 164 0.82 21.68 -16.88
C SER A 164 1.24 22.93 -16.07
N ASP A 165 1.95 22.75 -14.96
CA ASP A 165 2.44 23.85 -14.10
C ASP A 165 3.74 24.50 -14.60
N SER A 166 4.31 24.02 -15.70
CA SER A 166 5.61 24.48 -16.22
C SER A 166 5.48 25.44 -17.41
N THR A 167 4.46 26.29 -17.48
CA THR A 167 4.44 27.37 -18.49
C THR A 167 5.27 28.56 -17.98
N PRO A 168 6.41 28.88 -18.61
CA PRO A 168 7.17 30.05 -18.22
C PRO A 168 6.34 31.30 -18.55
N ASN A 169 6.13 32.14 -17.55
CA ASN A 169 5.62 33.51 -17.71
C ASN A 169 6.63 34.25 -18.62
N GLN A 170 6.31 34.39 -19.90
CA GLN A 170 7.05 35.27 -20.81
C GLN A 170 6.83 36.72 -20.36
N PRO A 171 7.87 37.52 -20.13
CA PRO A 171 7.72 38.95 -19.97
C PRO A 171 7.31 39.56 -21.30
N SER A 172 6.19 40.24 -21.29
CA SER A 172 5.76 41.08 -22.42
C SER A 172 6.72 42.26 -22.66
N PRO A 173 6.92 42.68 -23.90
CA PRO A 173 7.85 43.70 -24.31
C PRO A 173 7.52 45.12 -23.80
#